data_d10638a8ceb52f01c3b7e6e1a2f62c0b
#
_entry.id   d10638a8ceb52f01c3b7e6e1a2f62c0b
#
_cell.length_a   1.000
_cell.length_b   1.000
_cell.length_c   1.000
_cell.angle_alpha   90.00
_cell.angle_beta   90.00
_cell.angle_gamma   90.00
#
_symmetry.space_group_name_H-M   'P 1'
#
loop_
_entity.id
_entity.type
_entity.pdbx_description
1 polymer ?
#
loop_
_entity_poly.entity_id
_entity_poly.type
_entity_poly.pdbx_seq_one_letter_code
_entity_poly.pdbx_strand_id
1 'polypeptide(L)'
;LFRSFGSDPDAIAGAAQVVARAGADIVDINMGCPVKKIVTSGDGSALMKTPDLAVRVAEAAVKAVDIPVTVKMRIGWDDESKNVVALAKRMESVGVAAVAVHGRTREQMYSGKADWSYIKAVKDELSIPVIGNGDIFEPEDAAAMLTETGCDAVLVGRGAQGNPWIFERINRFLADGTVVPG
;
A
#
# COMPACT_ATOMS: atom_id res chain seq x y z
N LEU A 1 -1.63 -13.91 -1.36
CA LEU A 1 -0.80 -12.73 -1.14
C LEU A 1 0.23 -13.01 -0.04
N PHE A 2 1.50 -12.80 -0.30
CA PHE A 2 2.56 -12.83 0.71
C PHE A 2 3.16 -11.43 0.87
N ARG A 3 3.27 -10.95 2.11
CA ARG A 3 3.83 -9.62 2.41
C ARG A 3 5.19 -9.74 3.06
N SER A 4 6.20 -9.07 2.48
CA SER A 4 7.57 -8.98 2.99
C SER A 4 7.97 -7.52 3.25
N PHE A 5 9.08 -7.31 3.93
CA PHE A 5 9.73 -6.02 4.07
C PHE A 5 11.26 -6.21 4.11
N GLY A 6 11.98 -5.21 3.68
CA GLY A 6 13.44 -5.19 3.64
C GLY A 6 13.94 -4.05 2.77
N SER A 7 15.20 -3.67 2.94
CA SER A 7 15.88 -2.62 2.18
C SER A 7 17.05 -3.15 1.35
N ASP A 8 17.34 -4.44 1.42
CA ASP A 8 18.34 -5.10 0.58
C ASP A 8 17.67 -5.70 -0.66
N PRO A 9 18.00 -5.25 -1.89
CA PRO A 9 17.41 -5.74 -3.12
C PRO A 9 17.61 -7.25 -3.35
N ASP A 10 18.80 -7.78 -3.05
CA ASP A 10 19.09 -9.20 -3.27
C ASP A 10 18.34 -10.09 -2.29
N ALA A 11 18.26 -9.67 -1.02
CA ALA A 11 17.48 -10.38 -0.02
C ALA A 11 15.98 -10.40 -0.36
N ILE A 12 15.42 -9.29 -0.84
CA ILE A 12 14.00 -9.22 -1.26
C ILE A 12 13.76 -10.06 -2.50
N ALA A 13 14.66 -10.04 -3.49
CA ALA A 13 14.58 -10.91 -4.67
C ALA A 13 14.58 -12.39 -4.28
N GLY A 14 15.50 -12.81 -3.41
CA GLY A 14 15.55 -14.18 -2.90
C GLY A 14 14.30 -14.58 -2.12
N ALA A 15 13.79 -13.69 -1.25
CA ALA A 15 12.53 -13.93 -0.54
C ALA A 15 11.34 -14.07 -1.49
N ALA A 16 11.24 -13.21 -2.50
CA ALA A 16 10.18 -13.29 -3.52
C ALA A 16 10.18 -14.64 -4.25
N GLN A 17 11.36 -15.14 -4.64
CA GLN A 17 11.49 -16.46 -5.27
C GLN A 17 11.05 -17.60 -4.35
N VAL A 18 11.41 -17.53 -3.05
CA VAL A 18 11.02 -18.57 -2.08
C VAL A 18 9.50 -18.64 -1.96
N VAL A 19 8.84 -17.49 -1.80
CA VAL A 19 7.38 -17.47 -1.60
C VAL A 19 6.61 -17.76 -2.89
N ALA A 20 7.14 -17.39 -4.05
CA ALA A 20 6.58 -17.78 -5.36
C ALA A 20 6.60 -19.29 -5.54
N ARG A 21 7.75 -19.95 -5.27
CA ARG A 21 7.85 -21.42 -5.29
C ARG A 21 6.96 -22.12 -4.26
N ALA A 22 6.63 -21.44 -3.15
CA ALA A 22 5.70 -21.94 -2.14
C ALA A 22 4.22 -21.76 -2.54
N GLY A 23 3.93 -21.24 -3.74
CA GLY A 23 2.57 -21.11 -4.27
C GLY A 23 1.88 -19.79 -3.95
N ALA A 24 2.63 -18.73 -3.66
CA ALA A 24 2.04 -17.39 -3.54
C ALA A 24 1.59 -16.88 -4.92
N ASP A 25 0.41 -16.28 -4.99
CA ASP A 25 -0.12 -15.66 -6.21
C ASP A 25 0.41 -14.23 -6.42
N ILE A 26 0.77 -13.54 -5.34
CA ILE A 26 1.23 -12.15 -5.35
C ILE A 26 2.28 -11.96 -4.23
N VAL A 27 3.35 -11.25 -4.53
CA VAL A 27 4.32 -10.74 -3.55
C VAL A 27 4.03 -9.27 -3.28
N ASP A 28 3.80 -8.89 -2.01
CA ASP A 28 3.60 -7.50 -1.61
C ASP A 28 4.77 -6.99 -0.76
N ILE A 29 5.39 -5.88 -1.17
CA ILE A 29 6.51 -5.27 -0.46
C ILE A 29 6.00 -4.15 0.43
N ASN A 30 6.23 -4.26 1.74
CA ASN A 30 5.83 -3.25 2.71
C ASN A 30 6.88 -2.13 2.83
N MET A 31 6.58 -0.99 2.23
CA MET A 31 7.35 0.26 2.32
C MET A 31 6.63 1.32 3.16
N GLY A 32 5.70 0.91 4.05
CA GLY A 32 4.88 1.84 4.83
C GLY A 32 4.89 1.61 6.35
N CYS A 33 5.55 0.56 6.85
CA CYS A 33 5.60 0.27 8.29
C CYS A 33 6.33 1.40 9.05
N PRO A 34 5.69 2.09 10.03
CA PRO A 34 6.29 3.21 10.74
C PRO A 34 7.02 2.82 12.03
N VAL A 35 6.98 1.54 12.42
CA VAL A 35 7.47 1.05 13.70
C VAL A 35 8.98 1.29 13.83
N LYS A 36 9.42 1.85 14.98
CA LYS A 36 10.81 2.24 15.22
C LYS A 36 11.81 1.12 14.92
N LYS A 37 11.55 -0.11 15.36
CA LYS A 37 12.42 -1.26 15.11
C LYS A 37 12.66 -1.51 13.62
N ILE A 38 11.63 -1.33 12.78
CA ILE A 38 11.69 -1.55 11.33
C ILE A 38 12.44 -0.39 10.64
N VAL A 39 12.08 0.85 10.97
CA VAL A 39 12.67 2.01 10.30
C VAL A 39 14.13 2.25 10.69
N THR A 40 14.56 1.77 11.87
CA THR A 40 15.97 1.89 12.30
C THR A 40 16.91 1.02 11.45
N SER A 41 16.42 -0.10 10.89
CA SER A 41 17.16 -0.93 9.94
C SER A 41 17.10 -0.43 8.49
N GLY A 42 16.44 0.69 8.24
CA GLY A 42 16.28 1.24 6.88
C GLY A 42 15.07 0.68 6.11
N ASP A 43 14.28 -0.18 6.76
CA ASP A 43 13.17 -0.90 6.15
C ASP A 43 11.82 -0.15 6.28
N GLY A 44 10.80 -0.70 5.67
CA GLY A 44 9.43 -0.18 5.75
C GLY A 44 9.36 1.27 5.27
N SER A 45 8.80 2.18 6.08
CA SER A 45 8.65 3.58 5.68
C SER A 45 9.96 4.38 5.62
N ALA A 46 11.09 3.84 6.11
CA ALA A 46 12.40 4.46 5.93
C ALA A 46 12.78 4.56 4.45
N LEU A 47 12.30 3.64 3.61
CA LEU A 47 12.49 3.67 2.16
C LEU A 47 11.89 4.92 1.49
N MET A 48 10.90 5.58 2.13
CA MET A 48 10.39 6.88 1.64
C MET A 48 11.45 7.98 1.65
N LYS A 49 12.49 7.87 2.50
CA LYS A 49 13.63 8.80 2.55
C LYS A 49 14.69 8.50 1.48
N THR A 50 14.69 7.30 0.95
CA THR A 50 15.66 6.80 -0.03
C THR A 50 14.95 6.23 -1.27
N PRO A 51 14.26 7.07 -2.06
CA PRO A 51 13.42 6.60 -3.17
C PRO A 51 14.19 5.79 -4.22
N ASP A 52 15.45 6.09 -4.44
CA ASP A 52 16.29 5.31 -5.38
C ASP A 52 16.50 3.87 -4.88
N LEU A 53 16.70 3.69 -3.58
CA LEU A 53 16.81 2.36 -2.99
C LEU A 53 15.46 1.63 -3.03
N ALA A 54 14.36 2.33 -2.70
CA ALA A 54 13.02 1.77 -2.77
C ALA A 54 12.70 1.20 -4.16
N VAL A 55 13.04 1.94 -5.21
CA VAL A 55 12.86 1.50 -6.60
C VAL A 55 13.73 0.27 -6.92
N ARG A 56 15.02 0.27 -6.53
CA ARG A 56 15.88 -0.90 -6.74
C ARG A 56 15.36 -2.16 -6.03
N VAL A 57 14.84 -2.03 -4.82
CA VAL A 57 14.22 -3.13 -4.08
C VAL A 57 13.02 -3.69 -4.83
N ALA A 58 12.13 -2.83 -5.31
CA ALA A 58 10.95 -3.26 -6.08
C ALA A 58 11.36 -3.90 -7.41
N GLU A 59 12.27 -3.29 -8.15
CA GLU A 59 12.79 -3.79 -9.43
C GLU A 59 13.44 -5.18 -9.29
N ALA A 60 14.22 -5.39 -8.23
CA ALA A 60 14.86 -6.68 -7.95
C ALA A 60 13.82 -7.78 -7.70
N ALA A 61 12.75 -7.48 -6.96
CA ALA A 61 11.65 -8.41 -6.75
C ALA A 61 10.90 -8.72 -8.05
N VAL A 62 10.55 -7.68 -8.83
CA VAL A 62 9.86 -7.84 -10.13
C VAL A 62 10.65 -8.72 -11.09
N LYS A 63 11.97 -8.50 -11.17
CA LYS A 63 12.85 -9.33 -12.05
C LYS A 63 13.05 -10.76 -11.56
N ALA A 64 12.79 -11.04 -10.29
CA ALA A 64 13.07 -12.33 -9.67
C ALA A 64 11.94 -13.36 -9.80
N VAL A 65 10.71 -12.92 -10.13
CA VAL A 65 9.51 -13.77 -10.15
C VAL A 65 8.59 -13.46 -11.34
N ASP A 66 7.80 -14.44 -11.76
CA ASP A 66 6.80 -14.29 -12.83
C ASP A 66 5.40 -13.89 -12.29
N ILE A 67 5.22 -13.93 -10.96
CA ILE A 67 3.97 -13.54 -10.32
C ILE A 67 3.95 -12.03 -10.04
N PRO A 68 2.77 -11.38 -9.96
CA PRO A 68 2.68 -9.95 -9.69
C PRO A 68 3.38 -9.52 -8.40
N VAL A 69 4.13 -8.41 -8.48
CA VAL A 69 4.72 -7.74 -7.33
C VAL A 69 3.97 -6.43 -7.08
N THR A 70 3.52 -6.22 -5.85
CA THR A 70 2.83 -5.01 -5.42
C THR A 70 3.62 -4.30 -4.32
N VAL A 71 3.36 -3.01 -4.13
CA VAL A 71 4.05 -2.21 -3.10
C VAL A 71 3.04 -1.44 -2.28
N LYS A 72 3.17 -1.49 -0.94
CA LYS A 72 2.39 -0.64 -0.05
C LYS A 72 3.26 0.46 0.57
N MET A 73 2.83 1.73 0.40
CA MET A 73 3.54 2.94 0.80
C MET A 73 2.71 3.84 1.73
N ARG A 74 3.36 4.85 2.30
CA ARG A 74 2.76 6.05 2.89
C ARG A 74 2.93 7.24 1.94
N ILE A 75 2.33 8.40 2.26
CA ILE A 75 2.46 9.61 1.42
C ILE A 75 3.85 10.26 1.51
N GLY A 76 4.64 9.93 2.52
CA GLY A 76 5.99 10.43 2.75
C GLY A 76 6.51 10.04 4.12
N TRP A 77 7.72 10.51 4.45
CA TRP A 77 8.30 10.35 5.79
C TRP A 77 7.67 11.33 6.78
N ASP A 78 7.66 12.61 6.45
CA ASP A 78 7.11 13.74 7.19
C ASP A 78 6.32 14.68 6.26
N ASP A 79 5.86 15.80 6.80
CA ASP A 79 5.08 16.78 6.02
C ASP A 79 5.89 17.52 4.95
N GLU A 80 7.22 17.64 5.13
CA GLU A 80 8.11 18.33 4.21
C GLU A 80 8.61 17.42 3.07
N SER A 81 8.54 16.09 3.26
CA SER A 81 9.08 15.08 2.33
C SER A 81 8.01 14.15 1.76
N LYS A 82 6.81 14.67 1.48
CA LYS A 82 5.74 13.91 0.81
C LYS A 82 6.10 13.68 -0.65
N ASN A 83 6.43 12.43 -1.01
CA ASN A 83 6.98 12.08 -2.32
C ASN A 83 6.26 10.89 -3.00
N VAL A 84 5.12 10.46 -2.46
CA VAL A 84 4.42 9.23 -2.91
C VAL A 84 4.08 9.24 -4.40
N VAL A 85 3.66 10.38 -4.96
CA VAL A 85 3.26 10.46 -6.38
C VAL A 85 4.46 10.16 -7.28
N ALA A 86 5.59 10.84 -7.06
CA ALA A 86 6.81 10.62 -7.83
C ALA A 86 7.36 9.20 -7.65
N LEU A 87 7.30 8.67 -6.41
CA LEU A 87 7.76 7.32 -6.13
C LEU A 87 6.85 6.27 -6.79
N ALA A 88 5.53 6.44 -6.76
CA ALA A 88 4.58 5.53 -7.37
C ALA A 88 4.76 5.43 -8.90
N LYS A 89 5.02 6.54 -9.59
CA LYS A 89 5.37 6.54 -11.02
C LYS A 89 6.63 5.71 -11.31
N ARG A 90 7.63 5.83 -10.46
CA ARG A 90 8.85 5.04 -10.58
C ARG A 90 8.62 3.55 -10.29
N MET A 91 7.71 3.21 -9.34
CA MET A 91 7.32 1.82 -9.09
C MET A 91 6.64 1.21 -10.33
N GLU A 92 5.71 1.93 -10.94
CA GLU A 92 5.08 1.50 -12.20
C GLU A 92 6.14 1.29 -13.30
N SER A 93 7.09 2.21 -13.46
CA SER A 93 8.12 2.15 -14.51
C SER A 93 9.06 0.93 -14.40
N VAL A 94 9.19 0.33 -13.23
CA VAL A 94 9.98 -0.89 -13.02
C VAL A 94 9.15 -2.16 -12.98
N GLY A 95 7.83 -2.08 -13.29
CA GLY A 95 6.97 -3.23 -13.47
C GLY A 95 6.20 -3.67 -12.23
N VAL A 96 6.06 -2.81 -11.20
CA VAL A 96 5.15 -3.06 -10.09
C VAL A 96 3.72 -3.15 -10.61
N ALA A 97 2.99 -4.19 -10.23
CA ALA A 97 1.67 -4.51 -10.77
C ALA A 97 0.51 -3.72 -10.12
N ALA A 98 0.69 -3.25 -8.88
CA ALA A 98 -0.26 -2.38 -8.18
C ALA A 98 0.43 -1.67 -7.00
N VAL A 99 -0.10 -0.52 -6.60
CA VAL A 99 0.36 0.20 -5.42
C VAL A 99 -0.77 0.42 -4.41
N ALA A 100 -0.47 0.25 -3.13
CA ALA A 100 -1.38 0.63 -2.05
C ALA A 100 -0.82 1.85 -1.31
N VAL A 101 -1.65 2.88 -1.10
CA VAL A 101 -1.23 4.15 -0.50
C VAL A 101 -2.01 4.42 0.77
N HIS A 102 -1.30 4.52 1.90
CA HIS A 102 -1.87 5.02 3.14
C HIS A 102 -1.75 6.55 3.19
N GLY A 103 -2.86 7.26 3.30
CA GLY A 103 -2.97 8.72 3.28
C GLY A 103 -2.34 9.45 4.48
N ARG A 104 -1.32 8.89 5.12
CA ARG A 104 -0.56 9.50 6.22
C ARG A 104 0.92 9.38 5.99
N THR A 105 1.70 10.35 6.51
CA THR A 105 3.16 10.25 6.60
C THR A 105 3.58 9.21 7.65
N ARG A 106 4.87 8.86 7.66
CA ARG A 106 5.43 8.00 8.72
C ARG A 106 5.32 8.68 10.09
N GLU A 107 5.59 9.98 10.19
CA GLU A 107 5.57 10.69 11.46
C GLU A 107 4.17 10.80 12.05
N GLN A 108 3.16 10.98 11.22
CA GLN A 108 1.77 10.97 11.68
C GLN A 108 1.38 9.63 12.31
N MET A 109 2.01 8.53 11.93
CA MET A 109 1.62 7.17 12.35
C MET A 109 0.11 6.92 12.13
N TYR A 110 -0.72 7.23 13.11
CA TYR A 110 -2.17 7.14 13.08
C TYR A 110 -2.87 8.44 13.55
N SER A 111 -2.10 9.49 13.82
CA SER A 111 -2.62 10.79 14.26
C SER A 111 -3.30 11.55 13.14
N GLY A 112 -4.24 12.41 13.47
CA GLY A 112 -4.99 13.22 12.53
C GLY A 112 -5.86 12.38 11.59
N LYS A 113 -6.19 12.94 10.43
CA LYS A 113 -6.93 12.25 9.35
C LYS A 113 -5.98 11.82 8.24
N ALA A 114 -6.32 10.72 7.56
CA ALA A 114 -5.67 10.33 6.32
C ALA A 114 -6.01 11.34 5.22
N ASP A 115 -5.00 11.84 4.54
CA ASP A 115 -5.19 12.77 3.42
C ASP A 115 -5.40 11.96 2.12
N TRP A 116 -6.65 11.79 1.74
CA TRP A 116 -7.03 11.04 0.55
C TRP A 116 -6.69 11.76 -0.76
N SER A 117 -6.39 13.06 -0.73
CA SER A 117 -5.98 13.81 -1.92
C SER A 117 -4.71 13.25 -2.56
N TYR A 118 -3.79 12.69 -1.75
CA TYR A 118 -2.60 12.00 -2.25
C TYR A 118 -2.92 10.66 -2.91
N ILE A 119 -3.95 9.94 -2.44
CA ILE A 119 -4.41 8.71 -3.10
C ILE A 119 -4.96 9.07 -4.48
N LYS A 120 -5.79 10.12 -4.56
CA LYS A 120 -6.29 10.66 -5.82
C LYS A 120 -5.15 11.06 -6.75
N ALA A 121 -4.20 11.86 -6.26
CA ALA A 121 -3.06 12.32 -7.06
C ALA A 121 -2.22 11.16 -7.61
N VAL A 122 -2.05 10.06 -6.83
CA VAL A 122 -1.40 8.84 -7.33
C VAL A 122 -2.25 8.17 -8.40
N LYS A 123 -3.57 8.07 -8.20
CA LYS A 123 -4.47 7.46 -9.18
C LYS A 123 -4.53 8.23 -10.50
N ASP A 124 -4.52 9.54 -10.44
CA ASP A 124 -4.53 10.39 -11.64
C ASP A 124 -3.27 10.24 -12.51
N GLU A 125 -2.15 9.77 -11.92
CA GLU A 125 -0.84 9.66 -12.58
C GLU A 125 -0.48 8.23 -13.04
N LEU A 126 -1.17 7.19 -12.53
CA LEU A 126 -0.84 5.79 -12.80
C LEU A 126 -1.87 5.10 -13.68
N SER A 127 -1.40 4.17 -14.52
CA SER A 127 -2.24 3.24 -15.28
C SER A 127 -2.48 1.90 -14.55
N ILE A 128 -1.61 1.53 -13.62
CA ILE A 128 -1.77 0.35 -12.78
C ILE A 128 -2.78 0.57 -11.65
N PRO A 129 -3.38 -0.50 -11.09
CA PRO A 129 -4.29 -0.39 -9.96
C PRO A 129 -3.70 0.34 -8.76
N VAL A 130 -4.50 1.25 -8.19
CA VAL A 130 -4.21 1.98 -6.95
C VAL A 130 -5.19 1.57 -5.87
N ILE A 131 -4.66 1.16 -4.72
CA ILE A 131 -5.44 0.70 -3.56
C ILE A 131 -5.38 1.77 -2.47
N GLY A 132 -6.52 2.37 -2.16
CA GLY A 132 -6.63 3.40 -1.11
C GLY A 132 -6.63 2.79 0.29
N ASN A 133 -5.94 3.45 1.24
CA ASN A 133 -5.87 3.03 2.64
C ASN A 133 -5.88 4.22 3.59
N GLY A 134 -6.58 4.08 4.69
CA GLY A 134 -6.63 5.04 5.81
C GLY A 134 -8.04 5.49 6.14
N ASP A 135 -8.40 5.37 7.43
CA ASP A 135 -9.66 5.82 8.04
C ASP A 135 -10.93 5.21 7.42
N ILE A 136 -10.86 3.92 7.08
CA ILE A 136 -12.03 3.11 6.71
C ILE A 136 -12.44 2.31 7.93
N PHE A 137 -13.57 2.67 8.53
CA PHE A 137 -14.16 2.02 9.70
C PHE A 137 -15.57 1.50 9.42
N GLU A 138 -16.30 2.14 8.49
CA GLU A 138 -17.63 1.74 8.06
C GLU A 138 -17.68 1.56 6.53
N PRO A 139 -18.71 0.87 6.01
CA PRO A 139 -18.88 0.69 4.55
C PRO A 139 -18.93 1.99 3.76
N GLU A 140 -19.53 3.02 4.33
CA GLU A 140 -19.66 4.35 3.75
C GLU A 140 -18.30 5.02 3.53
N ASP A 141 -17.32 4.78 4.44
CA ASP A 141 -15.96 5.31 4.29
C ASP A 141 -15.27 4.69 3.05
N ALA A 142 -15.52 3.40 2.80
CA ALA A 142 -14.98 2.71 1.63
C ALA A 142 -15.58 3.27 0.34
N ALA A 143 -16.90 3.49 0.31
CA ALA A 143 -17.59 4.09 -0.82
C ALA A 143 -17.12 5.53 -1.08
N ALA A 144 -16.96 6.32 -0.01
CA ALA A 144 -16.44 7.69 -0.09
C ALA A 144 -15.02 7.70 -0.67
N MET A 145 -14.11 6.85 -0.16
CA MET A 145 -12.75 6.75 -0.67
C MET A 145 -12.71 6.42 -2.17
N LEU A 146 -13.47 5.41 -2.61
CA LEU A 146 -13.55 5.04 -4.02
C LEU A 146 -14.07 6.19 -4.88
N THR A 147 -15.12 6.88 -4.41
CA THR A 147 -15.75 7.98 -5.16
C THR A 147 -14.87 9.23 -5.23
N GLU A 148 -14.25 9.62 -4.10
CA GLU A 148 -13.46 10.84 -4.01
C GLU A 148 -12.10 10.72 -4.68
N THR A 149 -11.49 9.53 -4.62
CA THR A 149 -10.13 9.33 -5.12
C THR A 149 -10.06 8.66 -6.48
N GLY A 150 -11.11 7.93 -6.88
CA GLY A 150 -11.09 7.10 -8.08
C GLY A 150 -10.19 5.87 -7.97
N CYS A 151 -9.69 5.52 -6.78
CA CYS A 151 -8.86 4.33 -6.60
C CYS A 151 -9.64 3.04 -6.94
N ASP A 152 -8.93 2.00 -7.34
CA ASP A 152 -9.53 0.76 -7.87
C ASP A 152 -10.01 -0.20 -6.77
N ALA A 153 -9.46 -0.07 -5.57
CA ALA A 153 -9.82 -0.87 -4.40
C ALA A 153 -9.48 -0.14 -3.11
N VAL A 154 -9.97 -0.66 -1.98
CA VAL A 154 -9.66 -0.17 -0.65
C VAL A 154 -8.99 -1.24 0.20
N LEU A 155 -8.09 -0.82 1.10
CA LEU A 155 -7.45 -1.66 2.09
C LEU A 155 -7.87 -1.21 3.49
N VAL A 156 -8.57 -2.10 4.21
CA VAL A 156 -9.02 -1.83 5.58
C VAL A 156 -7.94 -2.27 6.57
N GLY A 157 -7.58 -1.39 7.48
CA GLY A 157 -6.63 -1.66 8.56
C GLY A 157 -7.33 -1.79 9.92
N ARG A 158 -7.27 -0.73 10.71
CA ARG A 158 -7.84 -0.69 12.08
C ARG A 158 -9.34 -1.00 12.14
N GLY A 159 -10.11 -0.63 11.11
CA GLY A 159 -11.54 -0.92 11.04
C GLY A 159 -11.89 -2.43 11.02
N ALA A 160 -10.91 -3.30 10.68
CA ALA A 160 -11.10 -4.74 10.72
C ALA A 160 -10.70 -5.37 12.08
N GLN A 161 -10.11 -4.61 13.00
CA GLN A 161 -9.71 -5.11 14.31
C GLN A 161 -10.96 -5.35 15.17
N GLY A 162 -11.21 -6.62 15.54
CA GLY A 162 -12.42 -7.03 16.23
C GLY A 162 -13.69 -6.99 15.38
N ASN A 163 -13.61 -6.64 14.10
CA ASN A 163 -14.71 -6.53 13.16
C ASN A 163 -14.36 -7.16 11.80
N PRO A 164 -14.20 -8.47 11.70
CA PRO A 164 -13.86 -9.13 10.43
C PRO A 164 -15.01 -9.07 9.42
N TRP A 165 -16.23 -8.83 9.85
CA TRP A 165 -17.42 -8.70 8.98
C TRP A 165 -17.41 -7.41 8.14
N ILE A 166 -16.55 -6.45 8.46
CA ILE A 166 -16.44 -5.17 7.71
C ILE A 166 -16.26 -5.41 6.21
N PHE A 167 -15.54 -6.46 5.81
CA PHE A 167 -15.30 -6.76 4.39
C PHE A 167 -16.60 -7.17 3.67
N GLU A 168 -17.42 -8.03 4.29
CA GLU A 168 -18.72 -8.41 3.72
C GLU A 168 -19.67 -7.20 3.69
N ARG A 169 -19.69 -6.40 4.76
CA ARG A 169 -20.50 -5.19 4.85
C ARG A 169 -20.15 -4.19 3.75
N ILE A 170 -18.85 -3.95 3.52
CA ILE A 170 -18.38 -3.09 2.43
C ILE A 170 -18.83 -3.63 1.07
N ASN A 171 -18.60 -4.93 0.81
CA ASN A 171 -18.95 -5.53 -0.48
C ASN A 171 -20.44 -5.43 -0.77
N ARG A 172 -21.31 -5.68 0.20
CA ARG A 172 -22.78 -5.54 0.04
C ARG A 172 -23.18 -4.09 -0.17
N PHE A 173 -22.63 -3.18 0.62
CA PHE A 173 -22.92 -1.75 0.48
C PHE A 173 -22.52 -1.21 -0.90
N LEU A 174 -21.34 -1.61 -1.42
CA LEU A 174 -20.90 -1.23 -2.76
C LEU A 174 -21.71 -1.87 -3.88
N ALA A 175 -22.28 -3.06 -3.66
CA ALA A 175 -23.04 -3.77 -4.68
C ALA A 175 -24.46 -3.19 -4.87
N ASP A 176 -25.16 -2.88 -3.77
CA ASP A 176 -26.57 -2.52 -3.82
C ASP A 176 -27.02 -1.49 -2.77
N GLY A 177 -26.08 -0.91 -2.00
CA GLY A 177 -26.40 0.04 -0.93
C GLY A 177 -26.90 -0.61 0.36
N THR A 178 -26.87 -1.94 0.49
CA THR A 178 -27.36 -2.64 1.68
C THR A 178 -26.48 -2.38 2.90
N VAL A 179 -27.07 -1.79 3.94
CA VAL A 179 -26.42 -1.62 5.26
C VAL A 179 -26.66 -2.88 6.09
N VAL A 180 -25.61 -3.66 6.30
CA VAL A 180 -25.67 -4.84 7.18
C VAL A 180 -25.22 -4.42 8.59
N PRO A 181 -25.98 -4.69 9.66
CA PRO A 181 -25.55 -4.42 11.04
C PRO A 181 -24.22 -5.09 11.37
N GLY A 182 -23.41 -4.43 12.21
CA GLY A 182 -22.12 -4.93 12.71
C GLY A 182 -22.29 -5.89 13.88
#